data_7fb5af829ad364a6964a471d74d09665
#
_entry.id   7fb5af829ad364a6964a471d74d09665
#
_cell.length_a   1.000
_cell.length_b   1.000
_cell.length_c   1.000
_cell.angle_alpha   90.00
_cell.angle_beta   90.00
_cell.angle_gamma   90.00
#
_symmetry.space_group_name_H-M   'P 1'
#
loop_
_entity.id
_entity.type
_entity.pdbx_description
1 polymer ?
#
loop_
_entity_poly.entity_id
_entity_poly.type
_entity_poly.pdbx_seq_one_letter_code
_entity_poly.pdbx_strand_id
1 'polypeptide(L)'
;TPIVGRKIKKKICQGLRDAFGGNFYEVIIGGAALNQEIEALLHDIGFNFTVGYGATECAPLISCNDWQSFVPCSCGKVVNRMNVKIDSRNPYDIPGEILVKGQNVMLGYYKNPEATAETLVDGWYHTGDLGIVDRAGNIYIKGRIKNMLLSANGQNIYPEEIEDKLNNMPYV
;
A
#
# COMPACT_ATOMS: atom_id res chain seq x y z
N THR A 1 18.54 15.57 -25.95
CA THR A 1 19.14 14.31 -26.44
C THR A 1 19.05 13.26 -25.35
N PRO A 2 18.84 11.96 -25.64
CA PRO A 2 18.66 10.92 -24.62
C PRO A 2 19.82 10.79 -23.65
N ILE A 3 21.04 11.14 -24.05
CA ILE A 3 22.24 11.10 -23.18
C ILE A 3 22.21 12.20 -22.10
N VAL A 4 21.76 13.40 -22.44
CA VAL A 4 21.63 14.52 -21.50
C VAL A 4 20.57 14.20 -20.45
N GLY A 5 19.42 13.68 -20.86
CA GLY A 5 18.35 13.26 -19.96
C GLY A 5 18.81 12.23 -18.94
N ARG A 6 19.57 11.21 -19.38
CA ARG A 6 20.11 10.17 -18.47
C ARG A 6 21.08 10.76 -17.43
N LYS A 7 21.94 11.70 -17.83
CA LYS A 7 22.88 12.35 -16.89
C LYS A 7 22.15 13.19 -15.84
N ILE A 8 21.10 13.91 -16.24
CA ILE A 8 20.27 14.72 -15.32
C ILE A 8 19.54 13.80 -14.32
N LYS A 9 18.86 12.75 -14.79
CA LYS A 9 18.18 11.77 -13.93
C LYS A 9 19.13 11.15 -12.90
N LYS A 10 20.32 10.72 -13.34
CA LYS A 10 21.34 10.17 -12.45
C LYS A 10 21.80 11.18 -11.38
N LYS A 11 21.94 12.46 -11.75
CA LYS A 11 22.32 13.52 -10.80
C LYS A 11 21.20 13.80 -9.79
N ILE A 12 19.94 13.81 -10.20
CA ILE A 12 18.79 13.96 -9.31
C ILE A 12 18.70 12.77 -8.35
N CYS A 13 18.80 11.54 -8.87
CA CYS A 13 18.80 10.32 -8.05
C CYS A 13 19.93 10.36 -7.01
N GLN A 14 21.15 10.76 -7.39
CA GLN A 14 22.27 10.86 -6.46
C GLN A 14 22.01 11.92 -5.40
N GLY A 15 21.49 13.09 -5.76
CA GLY A 15 21.14 14.14 -4.80
C GLY A 15 20.09 13.69 -3.78
N LEU A 16 19.07 12.92 -4.21
CA LEU A 16 18.13 12.31 -3.29
C LEU A 16 18.79 11.27 -2.39
N ARG A 17 19.63 10.39 -2.93
CA ARG A 17 20.36 9.40 -2.12
C ARG A 17 21.21 10.08 -1.06
N ASP A 18 21.93 11.14 -1.41
CA ASP A 18 22.77 11.89 -0.49
C ASP A 18 21.96 12.56 0.63
N ALA A 19 20.76 13.08 0.32
CA ALA A 19 19.84 13.64 1.30
C ALA A 19 19.36 12.62 2.34
N PHE A 20 19.26 11.33 1.96
CA PHE A 20 18.99 10.21 2.87
C PHE A 20 20.25 9.56 3.45
N GLY A 21 21.41 10.22 3.37
CA GLY A 21 22.68 9.75 3.93
C GLY A 21 23.48 8.80 3.04
N GLY A 22 23.01 8.46 1.85
CA GLY A 22 23.74 7.73 0.81
C GLY A 22 23.97 6.23 1.02
N ASN A 23 23.94 5.76 2.25
CA ASN A 23 24.31 4.38 2.65
C ASN A 23 23.08 3.53 2.97
N PHE A 24 22.19 3.35 2.01
CA PHE A 24 21.02 2.46 2.14
C PHE A 24 20.88 1.60 0.88
N TYR A 25 20.23 0.45 1.03
CA TYR A 25 19.93 -0.45 -0.08
C TYR A 25 18.67 0.00 -0.84
N GLU A 26 17.58 0.20 -0.12
CA GLU A 26 16.30 0.67 -0.63
C GLU A 26 15.55 1.50 0.43
N VAL A 27 14.54 2.23 0.01
CA VAL A 27 13.59 2.92 0.89
C VAL A 27 12.23 2.25 0.75
N ILE A 28 11.67 1.80 1.88
CA ILE A 28 10.31 1.27 1.92
C ILE A 28 9.39 2.40 2.36
N ILE A 29 8.45 2.76 1.50
CA ILE A 29 7.47 3.81 1.74
C ILE A 29 6.17 3.16 2.18
N GLY A 30 5.61 3.59 3.32
CA GLY A 30 4.38 3.03 3.86
C GLY A 30 3.67 3.99 4.81
N GLY A 31 2.51 3.58 5.31
CA GLY A 31 1.69 4.36 6.24
C GLY A 31 0.69 5.31 5.59
N ALA A 32 0.88 5.68 4.33
CA ALA A 32 -0.06 6.43 3.51
C ALA A 32 0.12 6.09 2.03
N ALA A 33 -0.86 6.41 1.21
CA ALA A 33 -0.73 6.30 -0.24
C ALA A 33 0.37 7.22 -0.75
N LEU A 34 1.26 6.69 -1.60
CA LEU A 34 2.26 7.48 -2.29
C LEU A 34 1.61 8.17 -3.49
N ASN A 35 1.88 9.47 -3.65
CA ASN A 35 1.44 10.22 -4.82
C ASN A 35 1.99 9.58 -6.09
N GLN A 36 1.12 9.36 -7.09
CA GLN A 36 1.46 8.61 -8.31
C GLN A 36 2.52 9.32 -9.17
N GLU A 37 2.53 10.66 -9.19
CA GLU A 37 3.55 11.41 -9.93
C GLU A 37 4.93 11.29 -9.28
N ILE A 38 4.97 11.30 -7.93
CA ILE A 38 6.20 11.06 -7.17
C ILE A 38 6.68 9.63 -7.37
N GLU A 39 5.78 8.65 -7.34
CA GLU A 39 6.09 7.25 -7.62
C GLU A 39 6.72 7.08 -9.01
N ALA A 40 6.06 7.65 -10.03
CA ALA A 40 6.56 7.63 -11.41
C ALA A 40 7.91 8.34 -11.54
N LEU A 41 8.11 9.48 -10.86
CA LEU A 41 9.37 10.20 -10.86
C LEU A 41 10.49 9.36 -10.22
N LEU A 42 10.28 8.79 -9.05
CA LEU A 42 11.27 7.97 -8.34
C LEU A 42 11.68 6.76 -9.20
N HIS A 43 10.71 6.11 -9.84
CA HIS A 43 10.96 5.01 -10.76
C HIS A 43 11.75 5.48 -11.99
N ASP A 44 11.38 6.62 -12.58
CA ASP A 44 11.99 7.16 -13.81
C ASP A 44 13.46 7.59 -13.61
N ILE A 45 13.80 8.12 -12.43
CA ILE A 45 15.19 8.48 -12.08
C ILE A 45 16.03 7.30 -11.59
N GLY A 46 15.40 6.11 -11.39
CA GLY A 46 16.09 4.92 -10.90
C GLY A 46 16.43 4.97 -9.40
N PHE A 47 15.57 5.59 -8.59
CA PHE A 47 15.72 5.58 -7.14
C PHE A 47 15.24 4.23 -6.58
N ASN A 48 16.03 3.63 -5.68
CA ASN A 48 15.71 2.33 -5.10
C ASN A 48 14.62 2.50 -4.03
N PHE A 49 13.37 2.31 -4.39
CA PHE A 49 12.26 2.37 -3.45
C PHE A 49 11.24 1.28 -3.75
N THR A 50 10.44 0.99 -2.78
CA THR A 50 9.23 0.17 -2.90
C THR A 50 8.14 0.71 -1.99
N VAL A 51 6.90 0.29 -2.23
CA VAL A 51 5.76 0.62 -1.38
C VAL A 51 5.37 -0.61 -0.60
N GLY A 52 5.19 -0.45 0.72
CA GLY A 52 4.72 -1.50 1.61
C GLY A 52 3.40 -1.14 2.27
N TYR A 53 2.60 -2.15 2.55
CA TYR A 53 1.36 -2.03 3.31
C TYR A 53 1.47 -2.78 4.63
N GLY A 54 0.90 -2.19 5.67
CA GLY A 54 0.89 -2.78 6.97
C GLY A 54 0.03 -2.05 7.99
N ALA A 55 -0.08 -2.64 9.17
CA ALA A 55 -0.82 -2.13 10.31
C ALA A 55 -0.04 -2.38 11.59
N THR A 56 -0.22 -1.55 12.60
CA THR A 56 0.42 -1.73 13.93
C THR A 56 0.10 -3.12 14.50
N GLU A 57 -1.10 -3.61 14.28
CA GLU A 57 -1.61 -4.92 14.67
C GLU A 57 -0.88 -6.09 13.99
N CYS A 58 -0.06 -5.82 12.97
CA CYS A 58 0.71 -6.81 12.20
C CYS A 58 2.22 -6.64 12.34
N ALA A 59 2.71 -5.82 13.26
CA ALA A 59 4.12 -5.62 13.68
C ALA A 59 5.14 -5.24 12.57
N PRO A 60 4.97 -4.26 11.69
CA PRO A 60 3.73 -3.76 11.13
C PRO A 60 3.40 -4.37 9.74
N LEU A 61 4.37 -5.04 9.06
CA LEU A 61 4.36 -5.28 7.61
C LEU A 61 3.46 -6.45 7.21
N ILE A 62 2.56 -6.21 6.26
CA ILE A 62 1.67 -7.19 5.66
C ILE A 62 2.14 -7.56 4.25
N SER A 63 2.45 -6.57 3.42
CA SER A 63 2.93 -6.79 2.06
C SER A 63 4.02 -5.81 1.67
N CYS A 64 4.94 -6.27 0.83
CA CYS A 64 6.02 -5.49 0.24
C CYS A 64 6.68 -6.31 -0.88
N ASN A 65 7.22 -5.64 -1.89
CA ASN A 65 8.16 -6.23 -2.83
C ASN A 65 9.58 -5.68 -2.54
N ASP A 66 10.60 -6.32 -3.07
CA ASP A 66 11.91 -5.70 -3.28
C ASP A 66 11.78 -4.62 -4.37
N TRP A 67 12.58 -3.56 -4.32
CA TRP A 67 12.55 -2.47 -5.30
C TRP A 67 12.77 -2.94 -6.75
N GLN A 68 13.48 -4.06 -6.95
CA GLN A 68 13.69 -4.66 -8.28
C GLN A 68 12.43 -5.32 -8.85
N SER A 69 11.52 -5.70 -7.97
CA SER A 69 10.22 -6.33 -8.29
C SER A 69 9.05 -5.37 -8.08
N PHE A 70 9.34 -4.08 -7.95
CA PHE A 70 8.33 -3.05 -7.74
C PHE A 70 7.28 -3.06 -8.86
N VAL A 71 6.02 -2.98 -8.48
CA VAL A 71 4.88 -2.89 -9.38
C VAL A 71 4.14 -1.58 -9.08
N PRO A 72 4.00 -0.69 -10.06
CA PRO A 72 3.36 0.62 -9.87
C PRO A 72 1.97 0.54 -9.24
N CYS A 73 1.66 1.47 -8.36
CA CYS A 73 0.40 1.59 -7.62
C CYS A 73 0.07 0.40 -6.73
N SER A 74 0.98 -0.58 -6.54
CA SER A 74 0.78 -1.72 -5.65
C SER A 74 1.59 -1.61 -4.37
N CYS A 75 1.12 -2.29 -3.34
CA CYS A 75 1.86 -2.46 -2.08
C CYS A 75 2.65 -3.79 -2.05
N GLY A 76 2.90 -4.39 -3.22
CA GLY A 76 3.63 -5.64 -3.34
C GLY A 76 2.86 -6.86 -2.87
N LYS A 77 3.61 -7.98 -2.75
CA LYS A 77 3.08 -9.29 -2.35
C LYS A 77 3.10 -9.45 -0.84
N VAL A 78 2.25 -10.36 -0.36
CA VAL A 78 2.23 -10.76 1.04
C VAL A 78 3.60 -11.24 1.50
N VAL A 79 4.07 -10.75 2.64
CA VAL A 79 5.35 -11.18 3.22
C VAL A 79 5.30 -12.63 3.71
N ASN A 80 6.46 -13.26 3.82
CA ASN A 80 6.58 -14.64 4.28
C ASN A 80 5.89 -14.87 5.63
N ARG A 81 5.28 -16.05 5.80
CA ARG A 81 4.56 -16.50 7.01
C ARG A 81 3.26 -15.76 7.29
N MET A 82 2.76 -14.99 6.34
CA MET A 82 1.44 -14.37 6.38
C MET A 82 0.54 -14.91 5.29
N ASN A 83 -0.75 -14.84 5.54
CA ASN A 83 -1.80 -15.12 4.58
C ASN A 83 -2.69 -13.88 4.50
N VAL A 84 -3.09 -13.53 3.29
CA VAL A 84 -4.06 -12.47 3.03
C VAL A 84 -5.21 -13.03 2.22
N LYS A 85 -6.41 -12.62 2.56
CA LYS A 85 -7.63 -12.90 1.82
C LYS A 85 -8.34 -11.57 1.58
N ILE A 86 -8.81 -11.35 0.37
CA ILE A 86 -9.73 -10.26 0.06
C ILE A 86 -11.15 -10.81 0.18
N ASP A 87 -11.96 -10.25 1.08
CA ASP A 87 -13.34 -10.67 1.26
C ASP A 87 -14.23 -10.06 0.18
N SER A 88 -14.20 -10.69 -0.98
CA SER A 88 -14.89 -10.25 -2.19
C SER A 88 -15.33 -11.45 -3.02
N ARG A 89 -16.41 -11.29 -3.78
CA ARG A 89 -16.86 -12.29 -4.76
C ARG A 89 -15.88 -12.45 -5.92
N ASN A 90 -15.17 -11.39 -6.26
CA ASN A 90 -14.10 -11.39 -7.26
C ASN A 90 -12.96 -10.49 -6.75
N PRO A 91 -11.98 -11.04 -6.03
CA PRO A 91 -10.90 -10.28 -5.41
C PRO A 91 -9.96 -9.59 -6.41
N TYR A 92 -10.06 -9.92 -7.70
CA TYR A 92 -9.24 -9.32 -8.74
C TYR A 92 -9.81 -7.99 -9.26
N ASP A 93 -11.13 -7.81 -9.22
CA ASP A 93 -11.81 -6.67 -9.86
C ASP A 93 -12.73 -5.90 -8.89
N ILE A 94 -13.23 -6.59 -7.84
CA ILE A 94 -14.17 -6.00 -6.88
C ILE A 94 -13.46 -5.85 -5.55
N PRO A 95 -13.29 -4.60 -5.04
CA PRO A 95 -12.69 -4.37 -3.74
C PRO A 95 -13.47 -5.09 -2.62
N GLY A 96 -12.73 -5.67 -1.69
CA GLY A 96 -13.25 -6.27 -0.47
C GLY A 96 -12.33 -5.99 0.70
N GLU A 97 -12.78 -6.31 1.91
CA GLU A 97 -11.92 -6.14 3.09
C GLU A 97 -10.68 -7.03 2.99
N ILE A 98 -9.56 -6.46 3.36
CA ILE A 98 -8.29 -7.18 3.48
C ILE A 98 -8.26 -7.88 4.82
N LEU A 99 -8.32 -9.21 4.81
CA LEU A 99 -8.22 -10.05 5.98
C LEU A 99 -6.82 -10.64 6.06
N VAL A 100 -6.23 -10.62 7.25
CA VAL A 100 -4.84 -11.03 7.46
C VAL A 100 -4.73 -12.09 8.54
N LYS A 101 -3.89 -13.10 8.31
CA LYS A 101 -3.57 -14.13 9.28
C LYS A 101 -2.09 -14.46 9.24
N GLY A 102 -1.42 -14.46 10.39
CA GLY A 102 0.01 -14.75 10.44
C GLY A 102 0.58 -14.66 11.84
N GLN A 103 1.84 -15.03 11.98
CA GLN A 103 2.55 -15.07 13.27
C GLN A 103 2.85 -13.68 13.85
N ASN A 104 2.83 -12.64 13.02
CA ASN A 104 3.05 -11.25 13.40
C ASN A 104 1.75 -10.49 13.71
N VAL A 105 0.59 -11.13 13.56
CA VAL A 105 -0.69 -10.55 14.00
C VAL A 105 -0.73 -10.51 15.53
N MET A 106 -1.16 -9.38 16.07
CA MET A 106 -1.28 -9.14 17.53
C MET A 106 -2.13 -10.22 18.22
N LEU A 107 -1.92 -10.39 19.51
CA LEU A 107 -2.77 -11.24 20.35
C LEU A 107 -4.10 -10.57 20.74
N GLY A 108 -4.16 -9.24 20.65
CA GLY A 108 -5.33 -8.43 20.97
C GLY A 108 -4.97 -7.05 21.49
N TYR A 109 -5.97 -6.22 21.69
CA TYR A 109 -5.83 -4.89 22.28
C TYR A 109 -5.74 -4.98 23.81
N TYR A 110 -4.76 -4.29 24.38
CA TYR A 110 -4.54 -4.31 25.83
C TYR A 110 -5.74 -3.79 26.61
N LYS A 111 -6.24 -4.61 27.54
CA LYS A 111 -7.43 -4.33 28.36
C LYS A 111 -8.70 -3.97 27.57
N ASN A 112 -8.79 -4.39 26.31
CA ASN A 112 -9.96 -4.17 25.47
C ASN A 112 -10.38 -5.46 24.74
N PRO A 113 -11.00 -6.41 25.45
CA PRO A 113 -11.42 -7.68 24.87
C PRO A 113 -12.55 -7.52 23.84
N GLU A 114 -13.39 -6.50 23.99
CA GLU A 114 -14.48 -6.20 23.06
C GLU A 114 -13.94 -5.82 21.67
N ALA A 115 -13.08 -4.80 21.59
CA ALA A 115 -12.43 -4.43 20.33
C ALA A 115 -11.56 -5.58 19.77
N THR A 116 -10.98 -6.41 20.63
CA THR A 116 -10.22 -7.58 20.18
C THR A 116 -11.14 -8.58 19.48
N ALA A 117 -12.30 -8.89 20.07
CA ALA A 117 -13.25 -9.84 19.50
C ALA A 117 -13.88 -9.35 18.19
N GLU A 118 -14.08 -8.04 18.06
CA GLU A 118 -14.57 -7.42 16.81
C GLU A 118 -13.54 -7.49 15.68
N THR A 119 -12.26 -7.41 16.02
CA THR A 119 -11.17 -7.27 15.04
C THR A 119 -10.50 -8.60 14.70
N LEU A 120 -10.43 -9.53 15.66
CA LEU A 120 -9.86 -10.88 15.47
C LEU A 120 -10.98 -11.91 15.42
N VAL A 121 -11.45 -12.23 14.22
CA VAL A 121 -12.56 -13.18 14.02
C VAL A 121 -12.05 -14.42 13.30
N ASP A 122 -12.31 -15.60 13.86
CA ASP A 122 -11.92 -16.91 13.31
C ASP A 122 -10.41 -17.02 12.97
N GLY A 123 -9.60 -16.32 13.76
CA GLY A 123 -8.15 -16.26 13.58
C GLY A 123 -7.69 -15.38 12.42
N TRP A 124 -8.57 -14.55 11.88
CA TRP A 124 -8.27 -13.50 10.92
C TRP A 124 -8.36 -12.13 11.57
N TYR A 125 -7.39 -11.29 11.25
CA TYR A 125 -7.41 -9.87 11.56
C TYR A 125 -8.17 -9.11 10.47
N HIS A 126 -9.24 -8.44 10.86
CA HIS A 126 -10.04 -7.56 10.03
C HIS A 126 -9.39 -6.18 10.00
N THR A 127 -8.75 -5.83 8.88
CA THR A 127 -7.95 -4.60 8.82
C THR A 127 -8.80 -3.33 8.71
N GLY A 128 -10.03 -3.46 8.26
CA GLY A 128 -10.89 -2.34 7.88
C GLY A 128 -10.45 -1.62 6.60
N ASP A 129 -9.38 -2.10 5.96
CA ASP A 129 -8.91 -1.58 4.67
C ASP A 129 -9.53 -2.39 3.52
N LEU A 130 -9.87 -1.70 2.44
CA LEU A 130 -10.40 -2.29 1.22
C LEU A 130 -9.30 -2.42 0.18
N GLY A 131 -9.28 -3.53 -0.53
CA GLY A 131 -8.30 -3.76 -1.58
C GLY A 131 -8.72 -4.80 -2.60
N ILE A 132 -7.88 -4.92 -3.62
CA ILE A 132 -7.90 -5.99 -4.63
C ILE A 132 -6.52 -6.63 -4.69
N VAL A 133 -6.45 -7.80 -5.31
CA VAL A 133 -5.19 -8.49 -5.59
C VAL A 133 -5.10 -8.80 -7.09
N ASP A 134 -3.92 -8.66 -7.68
CA ASP A 134 -3.73 -9.10 -9.06
C ASP A 134 -3.41 -10.61 -9.13
N ARG A 135 -3.34 -11.15 -10.35
CA ARG A 135 -3.03 -12.57 -10.57
C ARG A 135 -1.60 -12.96 -10.19
N ALA A 136 -0.71 -11.97 -10.06
CA ALA A 136 0.66 -12.17 -9.59
C ALA A 136 0.76 -12.13 -8.05
N GLY A 137 -0.31 -11.75 -7.35
CA GLY A 137 -0.41 -11.67 -5.89
C GLY A 137 -0.04 -10.30 -5.31
N ASN A 138 0.07 -9.25 -6.13
CA ASN A 138 0.29 -7.90 -5.63
C ASN A 138 -1.02 -7.31 -5.11
N ILE A 139 -0.96 -6.63 -3.95
CA ILE A 139 -2.09 -6.00 -3.27
C ILE A 139 -2.18 -4.53 -3.68
N TYR A 140 -3.39 -4.08 -3.95
CA TYR A 140 -3.72 -2.67 -4.26
C TYR A 140 -4.75 -2.19 -3.26
N ILE A 141 -4.41 -1.16 -2.47
CA ILE A 141 -5.31 -0.53 -1.52
C ILE A 141 -6.30 0.36 -2.27
N LYS A 142 -7.57 0.31 -1.89
CA LYS A 142 -8.66 1.06 -2.50
C LYS A 142 -9.30 2.09 -1.57
N GLY A 143 -9.11 1.94 -0.28
CA GLY A 143 -9.64 2.84 0.73
C GLY A 143 -9.92 2.13 2.05
N ARG A 144 -10.75 2.76 2.90
CA ARG A 144 -11.18 2.19 4.17
C ARG A 144 -12.67 1.97 4.21
N ILE A 145 -13.11 0.89 4.86
CA ILE A 145 -14.53 0.57 5.05
C ILE A 145 -15.27 1.73 5.73
N LYS A 146 -14.67 2.31 6.78
CA LYS A 146 -15.28 3.41 7.55
C LYS A 146 -15.43 4.70 6.76
N ASN A 147 -14.65 4.89 5.70
CA ASN A 147 -14.66 6.07 4.85
C ASN A 147 -15.52 5.89 3.60
N MET A 148 -15.89 4.66 3.28
CA MET A 148 -16.70 4.34 2.11
C MET A 148 -18.07 5.01 2.23
N LEU A 149 -18.46 5.73 1.18
CA LEU A 149 -19.76 6.37 1.07
C LEU A 149 -20.65 5.59 0.10
N LEU A 150 -21.91 5.47 0.43
CA LEU A 150 -22.90 4.90 -0.48
C LEU A 150 -23.60 6.05 -1.23
N SER A 151 -23.48 6.04 -2.55
CA SER A 151 -24.18 7.00 -3.38
C SER A 151 -25.71 6.72 -3.43
N ALA A 152 -26.49 7.70 -3.85
CA ALA A 152 -27.95 7.58 -3.93
C ALA A 152 -28.44 6.45 -4.87
N ASN A 153 -27.62 6.03 -5.82
CA ASN A 153 -27.89 4.90 -6.74
C ASN A 153 -27.30 3.56 -6.26
N GLY A 154 -26.81 3.48 -5.02
CA GLY A 154 -26.29 2.26 -4.42
C GLY A 154 -24.85 1.89 -4.83
N GLN A 155 -24.11 2.81 -5.46
CA GLN A 155 -22.70 2.58 -5.79
C GLN A 155 -21.79 2.98 -4.62
N ASN A 156 -20.76 2.20 -4.37
CA ASN A 156 -19.71 2.53 -3.41
C ASN A 156 -18.84 3.66 -3.97
N ILE A 157 -18.63 4.68 -3.17
CA ILE A 157 -17.69 5.78 -3.42
C ILE A 157 -16.57 5.64 -2.40
N TYR A 158 -15.34 5.63 -2.89
CA TYR A 158 -14.13 5.60 -2.09
C TYR A 158 -13.51 7.00 -2.08
N PRO A 159 -13.66 7.79 -1.00
CA PRO A 159 -13.14 9.16 -0.93
C PRO A 159 -11.66 9.25 -1.26
N GLU A 160 -10.87 8.26 -0.84
CA GLU A 160 -9.43 8.18 -1.08
C GLU A 160 -9.09 8.17 -2.58
N GLU A 161 -9.91 7.51 -3.41
CA GLU A 161 -9.71 7.51 -4.88
C GLU A 161 -9.99 8.90 -5.49
N ILE A 162 -10.91 9.66 -4.90
CA ILE A 162 -11.23 11.03 -5.33
C ILE A 162 -10.13 11.97 -4.87
N GLU A 163 -9.69 11.85 -3.61
CA GLU A 163 -8.60 12.64 -3.03
C GLU A 163 -7.30 12.43 -3.80
N ASP A 164 -6.96 11.19 -4.15
CA ASP A 164 -5.78 10.87 -4.96
C ASP A 164 -5.85 11.57 -6.32
N LYS A 165 -7.00 11.53 -7.00
CA LYS A 165 -7.20 12.26 -8.26
C LYS A 165 -7.08 13.77 -8.11
N LEU A 166 -7.66 14.34 -7.06
CA LEU A 166 -7.57 15.78 -6.79
C LEU A 166 -6.13 16.19 -6.48
N ASN A 167 -5.43 15.44 -5.64
CA ASN A 167 -4.04 15.71 -5.28
C ASN A 167 -3.07 15.63 -6.48
N ASN A 168 -3.45 14.92 -7.55
CA ASN A 168 -2.69 14.84 -8.80
C ASN A 168 -3.14 15.88 -9.84
N MET A 169 -4.06 16.80 -9.50
CA MET A 169 -4.45 17.89 -10.40
C MET A 169 -3.51 19.09 -10.27
N PRO A 170 -3.21 19.80 -11.39
CA PRO A 170 -2.44 21.03 -11.33
C PRO A 170 -3.10 22.05 -10.40
N TYR A 171 -2.34 22.67 -9.52
CA TYR A 171 -2.75 23.75 -8.60
C TYR A 171 -3.66 23.32 -7.43
N VAL A 172 -3.72 22.04 -7.09
CA VAL A 172 -4.37 21.51 -5.88
C VAL A 172 -3.32 21.20 -4.83
#